data_237441e4ae22a937c85713f0bfa16f16
#
_entry.id   237441e4ae22a937c85713f0bfa16f16
#
_cell.length_a   1.000
_cell.length_b   1.000
_cell.length_c   1.000
_cell.angle_alpha   90.00
_cell.angle_beta   90.00
_cell.angle_gamma   90.00
#
_symmetry.space_group_name_H-M   'P 1'
#
loop_
_entity.id
_entity.type
_entity.pdbx_description
1 polymer ?
#
loop_
_entity_poly.entity_id
_entity_poly.type
_entity_poly.pdbx_seq_one_letter_code
_entity_poly.pdbx_strand_id
1 'polypeptide(L)'
;MNVLIVEDEKSLALEMDEFLSNEGFIIEHAWKKASAEEKIFVNSYDFILLDLGLPDGDGFEVLKQLKSLKDRDDAVIILTARSAVDDRIKGLDEGADDYLPKPFSLNELLARMHAIIRRKHKLEKNEVDIHGFLLNIQNRTVSFADERLNLTKKEFEIFNYLVLNKNRVVSRMSLTEHVWGDILEVNSDSNFVDVHVKNLRKKLSAVNPTDWFETVRSIGYRINC
;
A
#
# COMPACT_ATOMS: atom_id res chain seq x y z
N MET A 1 2.09 3.00 -1.72
CA MET A 1 1.42 2.16 -0.69
C MET A 1 2.21 2.25 0.61
N ASN A 2 1.50 2.51 1.72
CA ASN A 2 2.10 2.71 3.04
C ASN A 2 2.14 1.39 3.81
N VAL A 3 3.28 1.05 4.38
CA VAL A 3 3.51 -0.19 5.14
C VAL A 3 4.03 0.14 6.52
N LEU A 4 3.36 -0.36 7.56
CA LEU A 4 3.88 -0.36 8.92
C LEU A 4 4.59 -1.68 9.19
N ILE A 5 5.87 -1.63 9.50
CA ILE A 5 6.65 -2.77 9.98
C ILE A 5 6.68 -2.73 11.51
N VAL A 6 6.07 -3.73 12.14
CA VAL A 6 6.05 -3.92 13.60
C VAL A 6 6.98 -5.10 13.92
N GLU A 7 8.22 -4.79 14.24
CA GLU A 7 9.32 -5.76 14.39
C GLU A 7 10.36 -5.20 15.36
N ASP A 8 10.75 -5.96 16.37
CA ASP A 8 11.77 -5.54 17.34
C ASP A 8 13.21 -5.85 16.89
N GLU A 9 13.38 -6.86 16.03
CA GLU A 9 14.66 -7.17 15.43
C GLU A 9 15.02 -6.15 14.34
N LYS A 10 15.83 -5.16 14.72
CA LYS A 10 16.18 -4.03 13.84
C LYS A 10 16.85 -4.44 12.53
N SER A 11 17.67 -5.49 12.53
CA SER A 11 18.33 -6.00 11.32
C SER A 11 17.31 -6.45 10.29
N LEU A 12 16.36 -7.27 10.70
CA LEU A 12 15.29 -7.76 9.82
C LEU A 12 14.36 -6.63 9.36
N ALA A 13 13.99 -5.73 10.27
CA ALA A 13 13.14 -4.58 9.92
C ALA A 13 13.79 -3.68 8.88
N LEU A 14 15.09 -3.38 8.99
CA LEU A 14 15.83 -2.55 8.03
C LEU A 14 16.04 -3.28 6.69
N GLU A 15 16.25 -4.59 6.69
CA GLU A 15 16.33 -5.39 5.46
C GLU A 15 15.00 -5.40 4.71
N MET A 16 13.88 -5.55 5.42
CA MET A 16 12.53 -5.42 4.84
C MET A 16 12.28 -4.00 4.30
N ASP A 17 12.68 -2.96 5.03
CA ASP A 17 12.54 -1.57 4.60
C ASP A 17 13.28 -1.32 3.30
N GLU A 18 14.59 -1.61 3.23
CA GLU A 18 15.40 -1.41 2.03
C GLU A 18 14.79 -2.14 0.83
N PHE A 19 14.39 -3.39 1.01
CA PHE A 19 13.79 -4.20 -0.06
C PHE A 19 12.46 -3.61 -0.53
N LEU A 20 11.51 -3.36 0.39
CA LEU A 20 10.19 -2.87 0.05
C LEU A 20 10.20 -1.42 -0.45
N SER A 21 11.10 -0.57 0.05
CA SER A 21 11.28 0.80 -0.47
C SER A 21 11.78 0.79 -1.91
N ASN A 22 12.65 -0.15 -2.28
CA ASN A 22 13.06 -0.34 -3.67
C ASN A 22 11.89 -0.78 -4.56
N GLU A 23 10.96 -1.57 -4.01
CA GLU A 23 9.70 -1.95 -4.66
C GLU A 23 8.65 -0.82 -4.63
N GLY A 24 8.97 0.34 -4.05
CA GLY A 24 8.16 1.57 -4.05
C GLY A 24 7.12 1.67 -2.95
N PHE A 25 7.21 0.85 -1.93
CA PHE A 25 6.43 1.04 -0.70
C PHE A 25 7.03 2.19 0.14
N ILE A 26 6.20 2.82 0.95
CA ILE A 26 6.60 3.81 1.94
C ILE A 26 6.55 3.11 3.29
N ILE A 27 7.67 3.10 3.99
CA ILE A 27 7.83 2.29 5.19
C ILE A 27 7.82 3.18 6.43
N GLU A 28 7.07 2.73 7.43
CA GLU A 28 7.09 3.24 8.78
C GLU A 28 7.39 2.09 9.76
N HIS A 29 8.06 2.40 10.88
CA HIS A 29 8.49 1.39 11.83
C HIS A 29 7.83 1.54 13.19
N ALA A 30 7.49 0.41 13.81
CA ALA A 30 7.17 0.32 15.23
C ALA A 30 8.01 -0.81 15.84
N TRP A 31 8.81 -0.47 16.85
CA TRP A 31 9.78 -1.38 17.48
C TRP A 31 9.21 -2.13 18.68
N LYS A 32 7.97 -1.85 19.04
CA LYS A 32 7.29 -2.42 20.19
C LYS A 32 5.77 -2.24 20.06
N LYS A 33 5.01 -3.02 20.83
CA LYS A 33 3.55 -3.01 20.84
C LYS A 33 2.98 -1.60 21.06
N ALA A 34 3.42 -0.90 22.09
CA ALA A 34 2.88 0.42 22.43
C ALA A 34 3.02 1.44 21.28
N SER A 35 4.16 1.43 20.56
CA SER A 35 4.35 2.31 19.40
C SER A 35 3.52 1.86 18.19
N ALA A 36 3.28 0.57 18.03
CA ALA A 36 2.39 0.06 16.98
C ALA A 36 0.94 0.48 17.24
N GLU A 37 0.47 0.34 18.48
CA GLU A 37 -0.88 0.74 18.89
C GLU A 37 -1.13 2.25 18.70
N GLU A 38 -0.15 3.11 19.03
CA GLU A 38 -0.23 4.54 18.78
C GLU A 38 -0.35 4.86 17.28
N LYS A 39 0.50 4.23 16.46
CA LYS A 39 0.54 4.46 15.02
C LYS A 39 -0.72 3.99 14.30
N ILE A 40 -1.24 2.81 14.62
CA ILE A 40 -2.48 2.31 14.03
C ILE A 40 -3.70 3.12 14.47
N PHE A 41 -3.64 3.80 15.60
CA PHE A 41 -4.72 4.68 16.04
C PHE A 41 -4.78 5.99 15.24
N VAL A 42 -3.61 6.54 14.88
CA VAL A 42 -3.49 7.82 14.18
C VAL A 42 -3.54 7.65 12.67
N ASN A 43 -2.83 6.63 12.13
CA ASN A 43 -2.59 6.46 10.70
C ASN A 43 -3.29 5.22 10.15
N SER A 44 -3.56 5.22 8.85
CA SER A 44 -4.01 4.05 8.07
C SER A 44 -2.88 3.56 7.18
N TYR A 45 -2.79 2.23 7.03
CA TYR A 45 -1.76 1.60 6.21
C TYR A 45 -2.39 0.70 5.15
N ASP A 46 -1.71 0.54 4.01
CA ASP A 46 -2.11 -0.49 3.04
C ASP A 46 -1.75 -1.89 3.56
N PHE A 47 -0.60 -1.97 4.28
CA PHE A 47 -0.12 -3.19 4.93
C PHE A 47 0.41 -2.92 6.33
N ILE A 48 0.20 -3.89 7.23
CA ILE A 48 0.86 -4.01 8.52
C ILE A 48 1.58 -5.36 8.54
N LEU A 49 2.90 -5.32 8.60
CA LEU A 49 3.75 -6.49 8.79
C LEU A 49 4.01 -6.62 10.29
N LEU A 50 3.44 -7.65 10.92
CA LEU A 50 3.31 -7.73 12.37
C LEU A 50 4.04 -8.95 12.94
N ASP A 51 5.11 -8.73 13.71
CA ASP A 51 5.60 -9.79 14.59
C ASP A 51 4.72 -9.92 15.84
N LEU A 52 4.54 -11.16 16.28
CA LEU A 52 3.82 -11.47 17.52
C LEU A 52 4.74 -11.41 18.76
N GLY A 53 6.06 -11.56 18.57
CA GLY A 53 7.06 -11.64 19.63
C GLY A 53 7.60 -10.26 20.04
N LEU A 54 6.76 -9.32 20.40
CA LEU A 54 7.20 -7.96 20.75
C LEU A 54 7.72 -7.88 22.21
N PRO A 55 8.70 -6.99 22.49
CA PRO A 55 9.36 -6.95 23.80
C PRO A 55 8.45 -6.47 24.95
N ASP A 56 7.37 -5.75 24.63
CA ASP A 56 6.44 -5.16 25.60
C ASP A 56 5.04 -5.79 25.58
N GLY A 57 4.84 -6.91 24.82
CA GLY A 57 3.57 -7.62 24.82
C GLY A 57 3.36 -8.54 23.62
N ASP A 58 2.17 -9.12 23.52
CA ASP A 58 1.81 -10.01 22.41
C ASP A 58 1.26 -9.21 21.23
N GLY A 59 1.83 -9.40 20.02
CA GLY A 59 1.36 -8.77 18.80
C GLY A 59 -0.09 -9.09 18.44
N PHE A 60 -0.67 -10.17 18.95
CA PHE A 60 -2.11 -10.41 18.83
C PHE A 60 -2.98 -9.31 19.43
N GLU A 61 -2.50 -8.61 20.45
CA GLU A 61 -3.23 -7.46 21.02
C GLU A 61 -3.30 -6.30 20.02
N VAL A 62 -2.21 -6.05 19.28
CA VAL A 62 -2.19 -5.05 18.18
C VAL A 62 -3.20 -5.41 17.10
N LEU A 63 -3.24 -6.70 16.70
CA LEU A 63 -4.20 -7.17 15.70
C LEU A 63 -5.65 -6.97 16.17
N LYS A 64 -5.97 -7.34 17.40
CA LYS A 64 -7.30 -7.17 17.99
C LYS A 64 -7.70 -5.70 18.05
N GLN A 65 -6.80 -4.83 18.50
CA GLN A 65 -7.05 -3.41 18.53
C GLN A 65 -7.31 -2.87 17.13
N LEU A 66 -6.49 -3.19 16.14
CA LEU A 66 -6.71 -2.79 14.76
C LEU A 66 -8.09 -3.21 14.23
N LYS A 67 -8.47 -4.48 14.45
CA LYS A 67 -9.76 -5.00 13.98
C LYS A 67 -10.96 -4.45 14.75
N SER A 68 -10.75 -3.81 15.90
CA SER A 68 -11.79 -3.09 16.65
C SER A 68 -12.05 -1.68 16.10
N LEU A 69 -11.11 -1.11 15.34
CA LEU A 69 -11.25 0.22 14.74
C LEU A 69 -12.23 0.14 13.55
N LYS A 70 -13.20 1.08 13.52
CA LYS A 70 -14.18 1.15 12.43
C LYS A 70 -13.55 1.69 11.15
N ASP A 71 -14.09 1.26 10.02
CA ASP A 71 -13.73 1.77 8.68
C ASP A 71 -12.25 1.57 8.31
N ARG A 72 -11.60 0.52 8.88
CA ARG A 72 -10.22 0.14 8.59
C ARG A 72 -10.17 -1.01 7.57
N ASP A 73 -9.31 -0.86 6.58
CA ASP A 73 -9.09 -1.85 5.52
C ASP A 73 -7.60 -2.21 5.38
N ASP A 74 -6.85 -2.07 6.47
CA ASP A 74 -5.43 -2.42 6.52
C ASP A 74 -5.27 -3.94 6.37
N ALA A 75 -4.42 -4.36 5.44
CA ALA A 75 -4.04 -5.76 5.30
C ALA A 75 -2.97 -6.12 6.32
N VAL A 76 -3.16 -7.20 7.06
CA VAL A 76 -2.21 -7.66 8.08
C VAL A 76 -1.56 -8.96 7.64
N ILE A 77 -0.23 -8.97 7.57
CA ILE A 77 0.57 -10.20 7.43
C ILE A 77 1.32 -10.41 8.73
N ILE A 78 1.06 -11.52 9.39
CA ILE A 78 1.80 -11.91 10.60
C ILE A 78 3.14 -12.51 10.19
N LEU A 79 4.24 -11.95 10.72
CA LEU A 79 5.61 -12.41 10.53
C LEU A 79 6.18 -12.85 11.86
N THR A 80 6.31 -14.16 12.14
CA THR A 80 6.71 -14.60 13.48
C THR A 80 7.43 -15.94 13.48
N ALA A 81 8.25 -16.17 14.50
CA ALA A 81 8.87 -17.46 14.77
C ALA A 81 7.87 -18.51 15.29
N ARG A 82 6.66 -18.11 15.72
CA ARG A 82 5.61 -19.04 16.14
C ARG A 82 5.09 -19.77 14.91
N SER A 83 5.48 -21.03 14.73
CA SER A 83 5.14 -21.84 13.55
C SER A 83 4.06 -22.90 13.83
N ALA A 84 3.55 -22.98 15.07
CA ALA A 84 2.51 -23.93 15.43
C ALA A 84 1.23 -23.72 14.61
N VAL A 85 0.58 -24.80 14.25
CA VAL A 85 -0.66 -24.78 13.46
C VAL A 85 -1.74 -23.97 14.17
N ASP A 86 -1.85 -24.11 15.48
CA ASP A 86 -2.85 -23.42 16.31
C ASP A 86 -2.62 -21.89 16.31
N ASP A 87 -1.38 -21.41 16.34
CA ASP A 87 -1.07 -19.99 16.24
C ASP A 87 -1.45 -19.41 14.87
N ARG A 88 -1.24 -20.17 13.80
CA ARG A 88 -1.64 -19.78 12.45
C ARG A 88 -3.15 -19.71 12.30
N ILE A 89 -3.87 -20.71 12.80
CA ILE A 89 -5.33 -20.74 12.80
C ILE A 89 -5.86 -19.53 13.58
N LYS A 90 -5.35 -19.31 14.78
CA LYS A 90 -5.72 -18.17 15.62
C LYS A 90 -5.48 -16.83 14.91
N GLY A 91 -4.31 -16.64 14.29
CA GLY A 91 -3.99 -15.39 13.57
C GLY A 91 -4.97 -15.08 12.45
N LEU A 92 -5.30 -16.09 11.65
CA LEU A 92 -6.25 -15.96 10.56
C LEU A 92 -7.68 -15.74 11.05
N ASP A 93 -8.11 -16.46 12.10
CA ASP A 93 -9.44 -16.31 12.71
C ASP A 93 -9.61 -14.93 13.36
N GLU A 94 -8.55 -14.35 13.93
CA GLU A 94 -8.54 -13.00 14.47
C GLU A 94 -8.44 -11.90 13.39
N GLY A 95 -8.41 -12.31 12.11
CA GLY A 95 -8.57 -11.41 10.96
C GLY A 95 -7.27 -10.96 10.29
N ALA A 96 -6.16 -11.65 10.49
CA ALA A 96 -4.98 -11.45 9.65
C ALA A 96 -5.27 -11.94 8.20
N ASP A 97 -4.72 -11.24 7.22
CA ASP A 97 -4.87 -11.57 5.79
C ASP A 97 -3.96 -12.70 5.34
N ASP A 98 -2.82 -12.87 6.01
CA ASP A 98 -1.88 -13.96 5.79
C ASP A 98 -0.98 -14.17 7.02
N TYR A 99 -0.28 -15.31 7.04
CA TYR A 99 0.64 -15.70 8.10
C TYR A 99 1.90 -16.30 7.49
N LEU A 100 3.06 -15.70 7.74
CA LEU A 100 4.35 -16.09 7.18
C LEU A 100 5.35 -16.40 8.29
N PRO A 101 5.67 -17.69 8.53
CA PRO A 101 6.63 -18.08 9.56
C PRO A 101 8.06 -17.61 9.23
N LYS A 102 8.81 -17.18 10.23
CA LYS A 102 10.26 -16.98 10.17
C LYS A 102 11.00 -18.33 10.23
N PRO A 103 12.09 -18.52 9.43
CA PRO A 103 12.65 -17.60 8.44
C PRO A 103 11.90 -17.62 7.11
N PHE A 104 11.79 -16.47 6.44
CA PHE A 104 11.15 -16.32 5.13
C PHE A 104 12.06 -15.55 4.16
N SER A 105 11.76 -15.63 2.87
CA SER A 105 12.42 -14.78 1.89
C SER A 105 11.62 -13.50 1.62
N LEU A 106 12.30 -12.37 1.38
CA LEU A 106 11.64 -11.10 1.05
C LEU A 106 10.82 -11.19 -0.25
N ASN A 107 11.26 -12.00 -1.20
CA ASN A 107 10.49 -12.27 -2.41
C ASN A 107 9.17 -13.03 -2.12
N GLU A 108 9.16 -13.93 -1.13
CA GLU A 108 7.94 -14.59 -0.68
C GLU A 108 6.99 -13.60 -0.04
N LEU A 109 7.49 -12.74 0.85
CA LEU A 109 6.71 -11.68 1.47
C LEU A 109 6.07 -10.79 0.40
N LEU A 110 6.84 -10.31 -0.57
CA LEU A 110 6.34 -9.47 -1.67
C LEU A 110 5.28 -10.18 -2.51
N ALA A 111 5.49 -11.46 -2.83
CA ALA A 111 4.51 -12.25 -3.58
C ALA A 111 3.17 -12.38 -2.85
N ARG A 112 3.20 -12.54 -1.50
CA ARG A 112 2.01 -12.58 -0.64
C ARG A 112 1.31 -11.21 -0.57
N MET A 113 2.07 -10.13 -0.43
CA MET A 113 1.53 -8.76 -0.50
C MET A 113 0.79 -8.53 -1.83
N HIS A 114 1.38 -8.90 -2.96
CA HIS A 114 0.72 -8.81 -4.27
C HIS A 114 -0.54 -9.68 -4.35
N ALA A 115 -0.54 -10.87 -3.75
CA ALA A 115 -1.73 -11.73 -3.72
C ALA A 115 -2.87 -11.09 -2.91
N ILE A 116 -2.56 -10.42 -1.81
CA ILE A 116 -3.53 -9.68 -1.00
C ILE A 116 -4.09 -8.49 -1.79
N ILE A 117 -3.25 -7.71 -2.46
CA ILE A 117 -3.69 -6.60 -3.33
C ILE A 117 -4.68 -7.10 -4.37
N ARG A 118 -4.34 -8.18 -5.10
CA ARG A 118 -5.26 -8.75 -6.08
C ARG A 118 -6.61 -9.13 -5.48
N ARG A 119 -6.59 -9.80 -4.33
CA ARG A 119 -7.81 -10.25 -3.63
C ARG A 119 -8.69 -9.07 -3.18
N LYS A 120 -8.07 -8.04 -2.56
CA LYS A 120 -8.77 -6.84 -2.10
C LYS A 120 -9.41 -6.06 -3.24
N HIS A 121 -8.72 -5.94 -4.36
CA HIS A 121 -9.21 -5.19 -5.52
C HIS A 121 -9.90 -6.07 -6.57
N LYS A 122 -10.16 -7.36 -6.27
CA LYS A 122 -10.84 -8.34 -7.15
C LYS A 122 -10.18 -8.44 -8.53
N LEU A 123 -8.85 -8.43 -8.56
CA LEU A 123 -8.07 -8.53 -9.78
C LEU A 123 -7.76 -10.00 -10.09
N GLU A 124 -8.00 -10.43 -11.31
CA GLU A 124 -7.64 -11.79 -11.77
C GLU A 124 -6.13 -11.97 -11.93
N LYS A 125 -5.44 -10.89 -12.30
CA LYS A 125 -3.98 -10.82 -12.51
C LYS A 125 -3.39 -9.58 -11.83
N ASN A 126 -2.07 -9.45 -11.85
CA ASN A 126 -1.39 -8.22 -11.43
C ASN A 126 -1.54 -7.07 -12.46
N GLU A 127 -2.49 -7.19 -13.37
CA GLU A 127 -2.74 -6.26 -14.47
C GLU A 127 -4.16 -5.74 -14.42
N VAL A 128 -4.30 -4.44 -14.65
CA VAL A 128 -5.60 -3.76 -14.72
C VAL A 128 -5.67 -3.02 -16.04
N ASP A 129 -6.68 -3.32 -16.84
CA ASP A 129 -7.00 -2.53 -18.04
C ASP A 129 -7.86 -1.32 -17.64
N ILE A 130 -7.43 -0.14 -18.06
CA ILE A 130 -8.15 1.12 -17.93
C ILE A 130 -8.17 1.81 -19.28
N HIS A 131 -9.27 1.67 -20.00
CA HIS A 131 -9.45 2.28 -21.32
C HIS A 131 -8.32 1.99 -22.32
N GLY A 132 -7.79 0.75 -22.30
CA GLY A 132 -6.70 0.30 -23.14
C GLY A 132 -5.29 0.55 -22.55
N PHE A 133 -5.19 1.26 -21.43
CA PHE A 133 -3.95 1.32 -20.66
C PHE A 133 -3.83 0.11 -19.74
N LEU A 134 -2.83 -0.70 -19.98
CA LEU A 134 -2.53 -1.87 -19.16
C LEU A 134 -1.56 -1.50 -18.05
N LEU A 135 -2.08 -1.42 -16.83
CA LEU A 135 -1.30 -1.17 -15.60
C LEU A 135 -0.87 -2.51 -15.02
N ASN A 136 0.43 -2.78 -14.97
CA ASN A 136 0.99 -3.93 -14.24
C ASN A 136 1.51 -3.48 -12.87
N ILE A 137 0.82 -3.91 -11.82
CA ILE A 137 1.09 -3.51 -10.43
C ILE A 137 2.43 -4.09 -9.96
N GLN A 138 2.72 -5.35 -10.30
CA GLN A 138 3.93 -6.05 -9.88
C GLN A 138 5.18 -5.47 -10.53
N ASN A 139 5.15 -5.24 -11.84
CA ASN A 139 6.29 -4.73 -12.60
C ASN A 139 6.37 -3.19 -12.57
N ARG A 140 5.37 -2.53 -11.97
CA ARG A 140 5.25 -1.07 -11.87
C ARG A 140 5.34 -0.39 -13.24
N THR A 141 4.62 -0.93 -14.22
CA THR A 141 4.62 -0.45 -15.59
C THR A 141 3.22 -0.11 -16.08
N VAL A 142 3.16 0.83 -17.00
CA VAL A 142 1.94 1.14 -17.76
C VAL A 142 2.29 1.02 -19.24
N SER A 143 1.45 0.33 -20.01
CA SER A 143 1.57 0.24 -21.47
C SER A 143 0.24 0.56 -22.14
N PHE A 144 0.31 0.95 -23.41
CA PHE A 144 -0.84 1.12 -24.29
C PHE A 144 -0.48 0.54 -25.66
N ALA A 145 -1.29 -0.36 -26.18
CA ALA A 145 -1.02 -1.07 -27.46
C ALA A 145 0.41 -1.68 -27.48
N ASP A 146 0.81 -2.35 -26.38
CA ASP A 146 2.12 -2.97 -26.16
C ASP A 146 3.32 -2.00 -26.06
N GLU A 147 3.11 -0.69 -26.21
CA GLU A 147 4.15 0.31 -25.99
C GLU A 147 4.16 0.77 -24.52
N ARG A 148 5.34 0.66 -23.87
CA ARG A 148 5.50 1.08 -22.48
C ARG A 148 5.55 2.60 -22.37
N LEU A 149 4.75 3.16 -21.46
CA LEU A 149 4.78 4.58 -21.13
C LEU A 149 5.91 4.84 -20.11
N ASN A 150 6.67 5.92 -20.35
CA ASN A 150 7.73 6.33 -19.43
C ASN A 150 7.16 7.23 -18.33
N LEU A 151 6.65 6.60 -17.26
CA LEU A 151 6.19 7.28 -16.06
C LEU A 151 7.32 7.36 -15.02
N THR A 152 7.37 8.45 -14.27
CA THR A 152 8.21 8.52 -13.06
C THR A 152 7.60 7.67 -11.94
N LYS A 153 8.39 7.32 -10.91
CA LYS A 153 7.88 6.56 -9.75
C LYS A 153 6.61 7.20 -9.16
N LYS A 154 6.59 8.51 -8.97
CA LYS A 154 5.45 9.25 -8.40
C LYS A 154 4.23 9.29 -9.33
N GLU A 155 4.43 9.45 -10.63
CA GLU A 155 3.34 9.37 -11.61
C GLU A 155 2.71 7.97 -11.65
N PHE A 156 3.54 6.92 -11.56
CA PHE A 156 3.05 5.55 -11.46
C PHE A 156 2.22 5.34 -10.19
N GLU A 157 2.72 5.77 -9.01
CA GLU A 157 2.00 5.62 -7.74
C GLU A 157 0.65 6.34 -7.75
N ILE A 158 0.62 7.56 -8.25
CA ILE A 158 -0.64 8.31 -8.41
C ILE A 158 -1.61 7.55 -9.29
N PHE A 159 -1.14 7.07 -10.45
CA PHE A 159 -1.99 6.32 -11.38
C PHE A 159 -2.49 5.02 -10.78
N ASN A 160 -1.59 4.24 -10.17
CA ASN A 160 -1.91 2.98 -9.49
C ASN A 160 -2.98 3.19 -8.40
N TYR A 161 -2.78 4.17 -7.53
CA TYR A 161 -3.73 4.45 -6.45
C TYR A 161 -5.10 4.86 -6.97
N LEU A 162 -5.15 5.73 -7.99
CA LEU A 162 -6.40 6.13 -8.62
C LEU A 162 -7.11 4.97 -9.33
N VAL A 163 -6.37 4.09 -10.00
CA VAL A 163 -6.90 2.90 -10.69
C VAL A 163 -7.47 1.90 -9.68
N LEU A 164 -6.78 1.64 -8.58
CA LEU A 164 -7.26 0.76 -7.52
C LEU A 164 -8.50 1.32 -6.79
N ASN A 165 -8.67 2.65 -6.80
CA ASN A 165 -9.83 3.36 -6.25
C ASN A 165 -10.78 3.90 -7.33
N LYS A 166 -10.84 3.26 -8.50
CA LYS A 166 -11.66 3.68 -9.63
C LYS A 166 -13.12 3.89 -9.24
N ASN A 167 -13.80 4.83 -9.92
CA ASN A 167 -15.17 5.26 -9.68
C ASN A 167 -15.40 5.97 -8.32
N ARG A 168 -14.32 6.22 -7.54
CA ARG A 168 -14.37 7.01 -6.31
C ARG A 168 -13.58 8.30 -6.49
N VAL A 169 -14.00 9.35 -5.79
CA VAL A 169 -13.21 10.58 -5.74
C VAL A 169 -12.13 10.41 -4.68
N VAL A 170 -10.88 10.50 -5.11
CA VAL A 170 -9.71 10.49 -4.22
C VAL A 170 -9.29 11.91 -3.95
N SER A 171 -9.22 12.31 -2.69
CA SER A 171 -8.82 13.66 -2.30
C SER A 171 -7.33 13.92 -2.58
N ARG A 172 -6.96 15.22 -2.72
CA ARG A 172 -5.54 15.59 -2.82
C ARG A 172 -4.75 15.15 -1.61
N MET A 173 -5.34 15.30 -0.43
CA MET A 173 -4.72 14.90 0.83
C MET A 173 -4.43 13.40 0.86
N SER A 174 -5.43 12.58 0.52
CA SER A 174 -5.27 11.12 0.42
C SER A 174 -4.19 10.71 -0.58
N LEU A 175 -4.10 11.40 -1.73
CA LEU A 175 -3.02 11.17 -2.70
C LEU A 175 -1.65 11.55 -2.13
N THR A 176 -1.58 12.67 -1.41
CA THR A 176 -0.34 13.12 -0.78
C THR A 176 0.14 12.10 0.26
N GLU A 177 -0.72 11.73 1.18
CA GLU A 177 -0.44 10.75 2.22
C GLU A 177 0.00 9.40 1.63
N HIS A 178 -0.73 8.93 0.60
CA HIS A 178 -0.42 7.65 -0.03
C HIS A 178 0.88 7.64 -0.83
N VAL A 179 1.24 8.74 -1.50
CA VAL A 179 2.38 8.79 -2.44
C VAL A 179 3.64 9.33 -1.80
N TRP A 180 3.53 10.10 -0.71
CA TRP A 180 4.68 10.72 -0.02
C TRP A 180 4.78 10.37 1.46
N GLY A 181 3.74 9.76 2.05
CA GLY A 181 3.67 9.50 3.50
C GLY A 181 3.63 10.81 4.30
N ASP A 182 3.91 10.71 5.59
CA ASP A 182 3.95 11.87 6.50
C ASP A 182 5.17 12.80 6.30
N ILE A 183 6.00 12.53 5.27
CA ILE A 183 7.25 13.27 5.01
C ILE A 183 7.00 14.73 4.60
N LEU A 184 5.79 15.04 4.12
CA LEU A 184 5.41 16.42 3.82
C LEU A 184 4.80 17.05 5.08
N GLU A 185 5.58 17.88 5.77
CA GLU A 185 5.02 18.81 6.76
C GLU A 185 3.80 19.53 6.17
N VAL A 186 2.78 19.72 7.00
CA VAL A 186 1.44 20.26 6.69
C VAL A 186 1.43 21.59 5.91
N ASN A 187 2.59 22.17 5.63
CA ASN A 187 2.80 23.44 4.91
C ASN A 187 3.24 23.30 3.45
N SER A 188 3.35 22.09 2.88
CA SER A 188 3.65 21.98 1.45
C SER A 188 2.39 22.23 0.63
N ASP A 189 2.44 23.27 -0.21
CA ASP A 189 1.37 23.69 -1.12
C ASP A 189 0.67 22.50 -1.77
N SER A 190 -0.67 22.45 -1.68
CA SER A 190 -1.55 21.48 -2.37
C SER A 190 -1.31 21.35 -3.88
N ASN A 191 -0.54 22.27 -4.46
CA ASN A 191 -0.13 22.31 -5.85
C ASN A 191 0.85 21.20 -6.26
N PHE A 192 1.51 20.55 -5.29
CA PHE A 192 2.54 19.54 -5.59
C PHE A 192 1.95 18.30 -6.28
N VAL A 193 0.84 17.78 -5.76
CA VAL A 193 0.11 16.67 -6.39
C VAL A 193 -0.40 17.06 -7.77
N ASP A 194 -0.91 18.29 -7.90
CA ASP A 194 -1.50 18.79 -9.16
C ASP A 194 -0.46 18.82 -10.30
N VAL A 195 0.81 19.12 -9.99
CA VAL A 195 1.90 19.08 -10.98
C VAL A 195 2.15 17.65 -11.49
N HIS A 196 2.21 16.67 -10.59
CA HIS A 196 2.41 15.27 -10.98
C HIS A 196 1.19 14.73 -11.74
N VAL A 197 -0.02 15.04 -11.32
CA VAL A 197 -1.26 14.66 -12.02
C VAL A 197 -1.31 15.30 -13.42
N LYS A 198 -0.94 16.57 -13.57
CA LYS A 198 -0.86 17.25 -14.86
C LYS A 198 0.14 16.54 -15.79
N ASN A 199 1.31 16.20 -15.30
CA ASN A 199 2.35 15.52 -16.07
C ASN A 199 1.91 14.11 -16.46
N LEU A 200 1.33 13.36 -15.53
CA LEU A 200 0.75 12.03 -15.77
C LEU A 200 -0.32 12.11 -16.88
N ARG A 201 -1.29 13.00 -16.72
CA ARG A 201 -2.36 13.20 -17.73
C ARG A 201 -1.79 13.57 -19.09
N LYS A 202 -0.77 14.43 -19.16
CA LYS A 202 -0.10 14.79 -20.41
C LYS A 202 0.52 13.57 -21.10
N LYS A 203 1.14 12.66 -20.33
CA LYS A 203 1.74 11.44 -20.88
C LYS A 203 0.69 10.44 -21.36
N LEU A 204 -0.38 10.27 -20.60
CA LEU A 204 -1.49 9.40 -21.00
C LEU A 204 -2.21 9.95 -22.25
N SER A 205 -2.54 11.25 -22.25
CA SER A 205 -3.25 11.88 -23.38
C SER A 205 -2.44 11.99 -24.68
N ALA A 206 -1.12 11.82 -24.60
CA ALA A 206 -0.28 11.74 -25.79
C ALA A 206 -0.50 10.44 -26.61
N VAL A 207 -1.06 9.39 -26.00
CA VAL A 207 -1.32 8.09 -26.66
C VAL A 207 -2.80 7.81 -26.83
N ASN A 208 -3.67 8.19 -25.88
CA ASN A 208 -5.11 7.99 -25.98
C ASN A 208 -5.88 9.07 -25.19
N PRO A 209 -7.09 9.50 -25.63
CA PRO A 209 -7.90 10.44 -24.88
C PRO A 209 -8.13 10.01 -23.42
N THR A 210 -8.11 10.96 -22.49
CA THR A 210 -8.18 10.73 -21.06
C THR A 210 -9.37 11.40 -20.37
N ASP A 211 -10.52 11.51 -21.07
CA ASP A 211 -11.75 12.13 -20.55
C ASP A 211 -12.30 11.41 -19.31
N TRP A 212 -11.95 10.12 -19.16
CA TRP A 212 -12.25 9.29 -17.99
C TRP A 212 -11.42 9.68 -16.76
N PHE A 213 -10.35 10.45 -16.90
CA PHE A 213 -9.52 10.94 -15.81
C PHE A 213 -9.94 12.34 -15.40
N GLU A 214 -10.88 12.47 -14.50
CA GLU A 214 -11.51 13.72 -14.11
C GLU A 214 -10.80 14.44 -12.98
N THR A 215 -10.88 15.77 -12.99
CA THR A 215 -10.60 16.62 -11.85
C THR A 215 -11.90 17.03 -11.19
N VAL A 216 -12.14 16.59 -9.96
CA VAL A 216 -13.28 17.03 -9.15
C VAL A 216 -12.86 18.29 -8.42
N ARG A 217 -13.40 19.44 -8.85
CA ARG A 217 -13.01 20.78 -8.35
C ARG A 217 -13.10 20.81 -6.83
N SER A 218 -12.08 21.41 -6.19
CA SER A 218 -11.93 21.58 -4.74
C SER A 218 -11.82 20.31 -3.92
N ILE A 219 -11.91 19.09 -4.51
CA ILE A 219 -11.82 17.81 -3.80
C ILE A 219 -10.57 17.04 -4.22
N GLY A 220 -10.46 16.63 -5.48
CA GLY A 220 -9.37 15.78 -5.93
C GLY A 220 -9.55 15.24 -7.34
N TYR A 221 -9.36 13.95 -7.51
CA TYR A 221 -9.33 13.28 -8.80
C TYR A 221 -10.12 11.98 -8.80
N ARG A 222 -10.59 11.58 -9.98
CA ARG A 222 -11.33 10.34 -10.18
C ARG A 222 -10.98 9.72 -11.53
N ILE A 223 -10.87 8.40 -11.56
CA ILE A 223 -10.85 7.58 -12.77
C ILE A 223 -12.22 6.89 -12.89
N ASN A 224 -12.91 7.13 -14.00
CA ASN A 224 -14.18 6.48 -14.32
C ASN A 224 -13.94 5.25 -15.21
N CYS A 225 -14.67 4.17 -14.97
CA CYS A 225 -14.67 2.93 -15.76
C CYS A 225 -16.10 2.48 -16.01
#